data_f45cdd79242d2f4290820a4b52e66cc4
#
_entry.id   f45cdd79242d2f4290820a4b52e66cc4
#
_cell.length_a   1.000
_cell.length_b   1.000
_cell.length_c   1.000
_cell.angle_alpha   90.00
_cell.angle_beta   90.00
_cell.angle_gamma   90.00
#
_symmetry.space_group_name_H-M   'P 1'
#
loop_
_entity.id
_entity.type
_entity.pdbx_description
1 polymer ?
#
loop_
_entity_poly.entity_id
_entity_poly.type
_entity_poly.pdbx_seq_one_letter_code
_entity_poly.pdbx_strand_id
1 'polypeptide(L)' 'MAKGKVKWFSDQKGFGFIEVPGAKDVFVHHSSIQGDGFKSLKEGDEVEFETTQGPKGPQASNVRIVT' A
#
# COMPACT_ATOMS: atom_id res chain seq x y z
N MET A 1 -1.53 12.97 4.20
CA MET A 1 -1.42 11.61 3.70
C MET A 1 0.04 11.25 3.47
N ALA A 2 0.39 10.04 3.73
CA ALA A 2 1.76 9.57 3.50
C ALA A 2 1.96 9.17 2.05
N LYS A 3 3.20 9.21 1.58
CA LYS A 3 3.57 8.77 0.25
C LYS A 3 4.66 7.71 0.38
N GLY A 4 4.61 6.73 -0.52
CA GLY A 4 5.62 5.71 -0.55
C GLY A 4 5.65 5.01 -1.89
N LYS A 5 6.50 4.02 -2.02
CA LYS A 5 6.59 3.19 -3.21
C LYS A 5 6.27 1.75 -2.85
N VAL A 6 5.59 1.08 -3.74
CA VAL A 6 5.28 -0.33 -3.53
C VAL A 6 6.57 -1.14 -3.58
N LYS A 7 6.88 -1.81 -2.49
CA LYS A 7 8.04 -2.68 -2.41
C LYS A 7 7.77 -3.98 -3.14
N TRP A 8 6.61 -4.57 -2.86
CA TRP A 8 6.10 -5.72 -3.60
C TRP A 8 4.62 -5.88 -3.28
N PHE A 9 3.92 -6.58 -4.15
CA PHE A 9 2.51 -6.87 -3.96
C PHE A 9 2.18 -8.19 -4.63
N SER A 10 1.40 -9.02 -3.94
CA SER A 10 0.98 -10.32 -4.46
C SER A 10 -0.51 -10.31 -4.74
N ASP A 11 -0.87 -10.39 -6.02
CA ASP A 11 -2.28 -10.46 -6.42
C ASP A 11 -2.95 -11.71 -5.89
N GLN A 12 -2.23 -12.81 -5.84
CA GLN A 12 -2.78 -14.07 -5.36
C GLN A 12 -3.10 -14.02 -3.87
N LYS A 13 -2.22 -13.42 -3.10
CA LYS A 13 -2.40 -13.31 -1.66
C LYS A 13 -3.25 -12.11 -1.27
N GLY A 14 -3.32 -11.12 -2.15
CA GLY A 14 -4.12 -9.92 -1.92
C GLY A 14 -3.50 -8.92 -0.98
N PHE A 15 -2.18 -8.94 -0.79
CA PHE A 15 -1.50 -7.97 0.07
C PHE A 15 -0.06 -7.75 -0.37
N GLY A 16 0.54 -6.72 0.19
CA GLY A 16 1.92 -6.39 -0.07
C GLY A 16 2.43 -5.36 0.93
N PHE A 17 3.54 -4.73 0.58
CA PHE A 17 4.17 -3.73 1.43
C PHE A 17 4.54 -2.49 0.64
N ILE A 18 4.41 -1.34 1.31
CA ILE A 18 4.80 -0.05 0.77
C ILE A 18 6.04 0.39 1.52
N GLU A 19 7.08 0.76 0.77
CA GLU A 19 8.32 1.29 1.34
C GLU A 19 8.18 2.78 1.52
N VAL A 20 8.41 3.24 2.75
CA VAL A 20 8.35 4.66 3.08
C VAL A 20 9.75 5.11 3.48
N PRO A 21 10.34 6.09 2.80
CA PRO A 21 11.67 6.56 3.15
C PRO A 21 11.75 7.02 4.60
N GLY A 22 12.74 6.52 5.31
CA GLY A 22 12.96 6.89 6.70
C GLY A 22 12.03 6.25 7.71
N ALA A 23 11.20 5.31 7.29
CA ALA A 23 10.24 4.65 8.17
C ALA A 23 10.16 3.17 7.85
N LYS A 24 9.41 2.43 8.67
CA LYS A 24 9.19 1.00 8.44
C LYS A 24 8.26 0.79 7.26
N ASP A 25 8.38 -0.37 6.63
CA ASP A 25 7.45 -0.76 5.57
C ASP A 25 6.03 -0.80 6.13
N VAL A 26 5.07 -0.41 5.29
CA VAL A 26 3.67 -0.34 5.67
C VAL A 26 2.91 -1.45 4.95
N PHE A 27 2.18 -2.25 5.72
CA PHE A 27 1.36 -3.33 5.16
C PHE A 27 0.19 -2.74 4.38
N VAL A 28 -0.11 -3.32 3.22
CA VAL A 28 -1.27 -2.91 2.42
C VAL A 28 -2.05 -4.15 1.98
N HIS A 29 -3.35 -4.11 2.17
CA HIS A 29 -4.27 -5.17 1.75
C HIS A 29 -5.06 -4.68 0.54
N HIS A 30 -5.46 -5.60 -0.34
CA HIS A 30 -6.16 -5.21 -1.57
C HIS A 30 -7.45 -4.45 -1.29
N SER A 31 -8.11 -4.72 -0.18
CA SER A 31 -9.33 -4.01 0.19
C SER A 31 -9.10 -2.56 0.56
N SER A 32 -7.86 -2.18 0.82
CA SER A 32 -7.49 -0.81 1.16
C SER A 32 -7.13 0.02 -0.07
N ILE A 33 -7.05 -0.59 -1.24
CA ILE A 33 -6.70 0.10 -2.47
C ILE A 33 -7.96 0.69 -3.08
N GLN A 34 -7.93 1.99 -3.37
CA GLN A 34 -9.06 2.67 -3.99
C GLN A 34 -8.90 2.65 -5.51
N GLY A 35 -10.01 2.64 -6.20
CA GLY A 35 -10.05 2.69 -7.65
C GLY A 35 -11.08 1.74 -8.21
N ASP A 36 -11.45 1.97 -9.46
CA ASP A 36 -12.42 1.13 -10.16
C ASP A 36 -11.68 -0.01 -10.83
N GLY A 37 -12.07 -1.23 -10.55
CA GLY A 37 -11.54 -2.40 -11.21
C GLY A 37 -10.35 -3.00 -10.49
N PHE A 38 -9.15 -2.72 -10.96
CA PHE A 38 -7.95 -3.36 -10.43
C PHE A 38 -7.62 -2.94 -9.02
N LYS A 39 -7.57 -3.91 -8.12
CA LYS A 39 -7.11 -3.67 -6.75
C LYS A 39 -5.77 -4.35 -6.55
N SER A 40 -4.84 -4.05 -7.44
CA SER A 40 -3.49 -4.55 -7.34
C SER A 40 -2.50 -3.43 -7.57
N LEU A 41 -1.30 -3.62 -7.00
CA LEU A 41 -0.22 -2.66 -7.12
C LEU A 41 0.96 -3.35 -7.80
N LYS A 42 1.80 -2.55 -8.43
CA LYS A 42 3.02 -3.06 -9.04
C LYS A 42 4.22 -2.56 -8.28
N GLU A 43 5.27 -3.35 -8.25
CA GLU A 43 6.53 -2.96 -7.65
C GLU A 43 7.03 -1.66 -8.24
N GLY A 44 7.36 -0.71 -7.36
CA GLY A 44 7.85 0.59 -7.77
C GLY A 44 6.80 1.66 -7.99
N ASP A 45 5.51 1.32 -7.93
CA ASP A 45 4.45 2.31 -8.06
C ASP A 45 4.50 3.29 -6.90
N GLU A 46 4.32 4.58 -7.21
CA GLU A 46 4.16 5.58 -6.18
C GLU A 46 2.71 5.62 -5.73
N VAL A 47 2.50 5.63 -4.43
CA VAL A 47 1.16 5.62 -3.86
C VAL A 47 1.04 6.64 -2.74
N GLU A 48 -0.18 7.13 -2.56
CA GLU A 48 -0.55 7.91 -1.38
C GLU A 48 -1.51 7.09 -0.54
N PHE A 49 -1.39 7.22 0.76
CA PHE A 49 -2.20 6.42 1.66
C PHE A 49 -2.27 7.06 3.03
N GLU A 50 -3.20 6.59 3.85
CA GLU A 50 -3.26 6.94 5.25
C GLU A 50 -2.70 5.79 6.06
N THR A 51 -1.93 6.11 7.09
CA THR A 51 -1.34 5.11 7.96
C THR A 51 -2.25 4.86 9.15
N THR A 52 -2.58 3.61 9.40
CA THR A 52 -3.34 3.22 10.57
C THR A 52 -2.60 2.12 11.30
N GLN A 53 -2.97 1.89 12.55
CA GLN A 53 -2.39 0.80 13.33
C GLN A 53 -3.22 -0.46 13.15
N GLY A 54 -2.58 -1.50 12.65
CA GLY A 54 -3.23 -2.79 12.47
C GLY A 54 -2.61 -3.85 13.37
N PRO A 55 -3.14 -5.06 13.33
CA PRO A 55 -2.62 -6.17 14.14
C PRO A 55 -1.15 -6.50 13.86
N LYS A 56 -0.70 -6.20 12.66
CA LYS A 56 0.67 -6.50 12.23
C LYS A 56 1.58 -5.26 12.24
N GLY A 57 1.09 -4.16 12.80
CA GLY A 57 1.84 -2.91 12.84
C GLY A 57 1.23 -1.85 11.91
N PRO A 58 2.04 -0.93 11.38
CA PRO A 58 1.53 0.11 10.49
C PRO A 58 0.85 -0.49 9.25
N GLN A 59 -0.31 0.01 8.93
CA GLN A 59 -1.13 -0.49 7.84
C GLN A 59 -1.63 0.67 7.01
N ALA A 60 -1.59 0.52 5.69
CA ALA A 60 -2.09 1.54 4.77
C ALA A 60 -3.60 1.40 4.58
N SER A 61 -4.27 2.55 4.49
CA SER A 61 -5.68 2.60 4.12
C SER A 61 -5.88 3.71 3.11
N ASN A 62 -6.97 3.63 2.35
CA ASN A 62 -7.27 4.60 1.29
C ASN A 62 -6.11 4.80 0.33
N VAL A 63 -5.52 3.70 -0.11
CA VAL A 63 -4.34 3.71 -0.97
C VAL A 63 -4.71 4.11 -2.38
N ARG A 64 -3.97 5.07 -2.95
CA ARG A 64 -4.17 5.51 -4.33
C ARG A 64 -2.84 5.55 -5.05
N ILE A 65 -2.84 5.17 -6.32
CA ILE A 65 -1.64 5.31 -7.16
C ILE A 65 -1.51 6.76 -7.58
N VAL A 66 -0.31 7.30 -7.41
CA VAL A 66 0.00 8.68 -7.79
C VAL A 66 0.86 8.63 -9.04
N THR A 67 0.28 8.83 -10.18
CA THR A 67 1.03 8.87 -11.43
C THR A 67 0.58 10.02 -12.29
#